data_d8b7bfe93b5166c4418457758ae3a9fd
#
_entry.id   d8b7bfe93b5166c4418457758ae3a9fd
#
_cell.length_a   1.000
_cell.length_b   1.000
_cell.length_c   1.000
_cell.angle_alpha   90.00
_cell.angle_beta   90.00
_cell.angle_gamma   90.00
#
_symmetry.space_group_name_H-M   'P 1'
#
loop_
_entity.id
_entity.type
_entity.pdbx_description
1 polymer ?
#
loop_
_entity_poly.entity_id
_entity_poly.type
_entity_poly.pdbx_seq_one_letter_code
_entity_poly.pdbx_strand_id
1 'polypeptide(L)'
;ESRGLGDVYKRQMVDCAGWGQYPDSIKDYGKSVFNADSQKNTVFSIHMYEYAGGNASTVRNNIDNALNIGVPVVIGEFGGQHTNGDVDEATIMSYCTSKGVGYLGWSWKGNNSDMSYLDIANSWDGSSLSSWGNTLINSSNGIKATSKTCSVYSGSGSSSGGSSSGGSSSGTS
;
A
#
# COMPACT_ATOMS: atom_id res chain seq x y z
N GLU A 1 -23.96 9.89 14.48
CA GLU A 1 -22.71 9.23 14.85
C GLU A 1 -21.58 10.24 14.87
N SER A 2 -21.04 10.45 16.05
CA SER A 2 -19.82 11.23 16.21
C SER A 2 -18.67 10.48 15.57
N ARG A 3 -18.38 10.77 14.32
CA ARG A 3 -17.09 10.39 13.73
C ARG A 3 -16.04 11.21 14.44
N GLY A 4 -15.26 10.55 15.28
CA GLY A 4 -14.28 11.21 16.12
C GLY A 4 -13.25 11.98 15.29
N LEU A 5 -12.64 13.01 15.87
CA LEU A 5 -11.56 13.81 15.26
C LEU A 5 -10.44 12.98 14.63
N GLY A 6 -10.31 11.69 15.00
CA GLY A 6 -9.37 10.76 14.40
C GLY A 6 -9.55 10.52 12.89
N ASP A 7 -10.75 10.64 12.37
CA ASP A 7 -11.02 10.42 10.93
C ASP A 7 -10.62 11.63 10.07
N VAL A 8 -10.58 12.82 10.63
CA VAL A 8 -10.22 14.05 9.92
C VAL A 8 -8.72 14.07 9.56
N TYR A 9 -7.89 13.44 10.36
CA TYR A 9 -6.43 13.47 10.19
C TYR A 9 -5.84 12.17 9.62
N LYS A 10 -6.65 11.13 9.50
CA LYS A 10 -6.22 9.84 8.95
C LYS A 10 -6.43 9.79 7.46
N ARG A 11 -5.49 9.17 6.76
CA ARG A 11 -5.67 8.83 5.35
C ARG A 11 -6.78 7.79 5.21
N GLN A 12 -7.72 8.05 4.32
CA GLN A 12 -8.83 7.15 4.01
C GLN A 12 -8.49 6.36 2.74
N MET A 13 -8.60 5.04 2.78
CA MET A 13 -8.50 4.19 1.61
C MET A 13 -9.91 3.83 1.12
N VAL A 14 -10.18 4.08 -0.15
CA VAL A 14 -11.49 3.86 -0.78
C VAL A 14 -11.31 2.94 -1.97
N ASP A 15 -11.97 1.79 -1.95
CA ASP A 15 -11.92 0.84 -3.06
C ASP A 15 -12.69 1.38 -4.26
N CYS A 16 -12.21 1.05 -5.46
CA CYS A 16 -12.97 1.31 -6.67
C CYS A 16 -14.21 0.39 -6.74
N ALA A 17 -15.15 0.68 -7.62
CA ALA A 17 -16.38 -0.08 -7.76
C ALA A 17 -16.14 -1.56 -8.11
N GLY A 18 -17.20 -2.39 -8.04
CA GLY A 18 -17.14 -3.80 -8.44
C GLY A 18 -16.17 -4.62 -7.57
N TRP A 19 -16.34 -4.57 -6.25
CA TRP A 19 -15.43 -5.23 -5.29
C TRP A 19 -13.95 -4.84 -5.45
N GLY A 20 -13.69 -3.59 -5.82
CA GLY A 20 -12.34 -3.12 -6.08
C GLY A 20 -11.76 -3.49 -7.46
N GLN A 21 -12.50 -4.18 -8.33
CA GLN A 21 -12.00 -4.64 -9.63
C GLN A 21 -12.51 -3.84 -10.84
N TYR A 22 -13.15 -2.67 -10.60
CA TYR A 22 -13.61 -1.79 -11.69
C TYR A 22 -12.89 -0.43 -11.63
N PRO A 23 -11.60 -0.37 -12.05
CA PRO A 23 -10.77 0.83 -11.91
C PRO A 23 -11.23 2.02 -12.76
N ASP A 24 -12.05 1.82 -13.80
CA ASP A 24 -12.65 2.92 -14.56
C ASP A 24 -13.51 3.83 -13.68
N SER A 25 -14.06 3.33 -12.57
CA SER A 25 -14.76 4.17 -11.60
C SER A 25 -13.85 5.23 -10.95
N ILE A 26 -12.55 4.93 -10.77
CA ILE A 26 -11.57 5.92 -10.33
C ILE A 26 -11.32 6.94 -11.43
N LYS A 27 -11.11 6.49 -12.66
CA LYS A 27 -10.90 7.35 -13.82
C LYS A 27 -12.07 8.33 -14.01
N ASP A 28 -13.30 7.85 -13.87
CA ASP A 28 -14.51 8.64 -14.15
C ASP A 28 -14.89 9.55 -12.97
N TYR A 29 -14.72 9.10 -11.73
CA TYR A 29 -15.23 9.78 -10.54
C TYR A 29 -14.16 10.14 -9.51
N GLY A 30 -12.98 9.51 -9.56
CA GLY A 30 -11.95 9.66 -8.53
C GLY A 30 -11.55 11.11 -8.26
N LYS A 31 -11.44 11.93 -9.30
CA LYS A 31 -11.09 13.35 -9.13
C LYS A 31 -12.15 14.14 -8.38
N SER A 32 -13.43 13.87 -8.63
CA SER A 32 -14.53 14.54 -7.93
C SER A 32 -14.60 14.10 -6.47
N VAL A 33 -14.43 12.80 -6.19
CA VAL A 33 -14.38 12.27 -4.83
C VAL A 33 -13.18 12.85 -4.07
N PHE A 34 -11.99 12.84 -4.67
CA PHE A 34 -10.80 13.43 -4.06
C PHE A 34 -10.95 14.93 -3.75
N ASN A 35 -11.63 15.67 -4.65
CA ASN A 35 -11.86 17.09 -4.45
C ASN A 35 -12.91 17.39 -3.40
N ALA A 36 -13.88 16.50 -3.17
CA ALA A 36 -14.86 16.62 -2.11
C ALA A 36 -14.26 16.44 -0.70
N ASP A 37 -13.14 15.71 -0.60
CA ASP A 37 -12.37 15.61 0.64
C ASP A 37 -11.55 16.89 0.86
N SER A 38 -11.97 17.72 1.81
CA SER A 38 -11.31 19.00 2.12
C SER A 38 -9.86 18.83 2.60
N GLN A 39 -9.52 17.67 3.19
CA GLN A 39 -8.18 17.36 3.70
C GLN A 39 -7.28 16.71 2.65
N LYS A 40 -7.82 16.26 1.51
CA LYS A 40 -7.09 15.51 0.49
C LYS A 40 -6.39 14.27 1.05
N ASN A 41 -7.03 13.60 1.99
CA ASN A 41 -6.52 12.42 2.69
C ASN A 41 -6.95 11.09 2.02
N THR A 42 -7.75 11.16 0.96
CA THR A 42 -8.26 9.99 0.24
C THR A 42 -7.19 9.38 -0.65
N VAL A 43 -7.00 8.06 -0.56
CA VAL A 43 -6.24 7.24 -1.50
C VAL A 43 -7.18 6.21 -2.10
N PHE A 44 -7.07 5.98 -3.41
CA PHE A 44 -7.92 5.03 -4.12
C PHE A 44 -7.24 3.67 -4.22
N SER A 45 -8.01 2.63 -3.95
CA SER A 45 -7.56 1.24 -3.94
C SER A 45 -8.13 0.49 -5.15
N ILE A 46 -7.27 -0.26 -5.83
CA ILE A 46 -7.65 -1.17 -6.90
C ILE A 46 -7.33 -2.59 -6.41
N HIS A 47 -8.29 -3.51 -6.52
CA HIS A 47 -8.06 -4.93 -6.32
C HIS A 47 -7.73 -5.56 -7.67
N MET A 48 -6.51 -6.02 -7.82
CA MET A 48 -6.01 -6.56 -9.09
C MET A 48 -6.02 -8.08 -9.07
N TYR A 49 -7.19 -8.65 -9.28
CA TYR A 49 -7.36 -10.06 -9.60
C TYR A 49 -7.55 -10.23 -11.12
N GLU A 50 -8.18 -11.30 -11.58
CA GLU A 50 -8.27 -11.67 -13.01
C GLU A 50 -8.86 -10.58 -13.92
N TYR A 51 -9.80 -9.75 -13.41
CA TYR A 51 -10.43 -8.69 -14.22
C TYR A 51 -9.57 -7.45 -14.36
N ALA A 52 -8.95 -7.03 -13.27
CA ALA A 52 -8.14 -5.80 -13.24
C ALA A 52 -6.64 -6.08 -13.36
N GLY A 53 -6.18 -7.33 -13.14
CA GLY A 53 -4.79 -7.72 -13.04
C GLY A 53 -4.38 -8.93 -13.89
N GLY A 54 -5.23 -9.44 -14.79
CA GLY A 54 -5.00 -10.70 -15.50
C GLY A 54 -3.95 -10.68 -16.61
N ASN A 55 -3.38 -9.52 -16.95
CA ASN A 55 -2.25 -9.40 -17.89
C ASN A 55 -1.54 -8.05 -17.78
N ALA A 56 -0.31 -8.00 -18.28
CA ALA A 56 0.57 -6.83 -18.18
C ALA A 56 -0.01 -5.53 -18.78
N SER A 57 -0.74 -5.63 -19.88
CA SER A 57 -1.36 -4.48 -20.53
C SER A 57 -2.47 -3.89 -19.65
N THR A 58 -3.34 -4.74 -19.14
CA THR A 58 -4.45 -4.36 -18.24
C THR A 58 -3.91 -3.73 -16.96
N VAL A 59 -2.92 -4.36 -16.31
CA VAL A 59 -2.28 -3.84 -15.10
C VAL A 59 -1.75 -2.42 -15.32
N ARG A 60 -0.94 -2.22 -16.37
CA ARG A 60 -0.33 -0.92 -16.66
C ARG A 60 -1.37 0.14 -16.98
N ASN A 61 -2.35 -0.19 -17.82
CA ASN A 61 -3.41 0.75 -18.19
C ASN A 61 -4.23 1.20 -16.97
N ASN A 62 -4.59 0.27 -16.09
CA ASN A 62 -5.36 0.58 -14.90
C ASN A 62 -4.60 1.50 -13.93
N ILE A 63 -3.31 1.23 -13.72
CA ILE A 63 -2.46 2.09 -12.87
C ILE A 63 -2.27 3.46 -13.52
N ASP A 64 -1.91 3.51 -14.80
CA ASP A 64 -1.65 4.77 -15.50
C ASP A 64 -2.92 5.63 -15.61
N ASN A 65 -4.08 5.05 -15.89
CA ASN A 65 -5.35 5.77 -15.94
C ASN A 65 -5.66 6.45 -14.62
N ALA A 66 -5.47 5.74 -13.51
CA ALA A 66 -5.71 6.31 -12.19
C ALA A 66 -4.67 7.38 -11.81
N LEU A 67 -3.39 7.18 -12.13
CA LEU A 67 -2.34 8.18 -11.89
C LEU A 67 -2.54 9.45 -12.74
N ASN A 68 -2.98 9.30 -13.99
CA ASN A 68 -3.14 10.42 -14.93
C ASN A 68 -4.21 11.43 -14.51
N ILE A 69 -5.20 11.04 -13.72
CA ILE A 69 -6.18 11.98 -13.15
C ILE A 69 -5.64 12.74 -11.93
N GLY A 70 -4.43 12.42 -11.48
CA GLY A 70 -3.74 13.10 -10.39
C GLY A 70 -4.38 12.84 -9.02
N VAL A 71 -4.69 11.57 -8.71
CA VAL A 71 -5.11 11.12 -7.38
C VAL A 71 -4.15 10.07 -6.85
N PRO A 72 -3.98 9.96 -5.52
CA PRO A 72 -3.18 8.89 -4.92
C PRO A 72 -3.84 7.52 -5.15
N VAL A 73 -3.05 6.53 -5.54
CA VAL A 73 -3.50 5.16 -5.85
C VAL A 73 -2.64 4.14 -5.11
N VAL A 74 -3.25 3.05 -4.70
CA VAL A 74 -2.61 1.85 -4.16
C VAL A 74 -3.26 0.62 -4.77
N ILE A 75 -2.51 -0.45 -4.95
CA ILE A 75 -3.10 -1.76 -5.20
C ILE A 75 -3.43 -2.37 -3.85
N GLY A 76 -4.71 -2.30 -3.48
CA GLY A 76 -5.17 -2.68 -2.15
C GLY A 76 -5.28 -4.18 -1.94
N GLU A 77 -5.47 -4.93 -3.02
CA GLU A 77 -5.45 -6.39 -2.99
C GLU A 77 -4.93 -6.95 -4.30
N PHE A 78 -4.18 -8.05 -4.22
CA PHE A 78 -3.86 -8.93 -5.34
C PHE A 78 -3.31 -10.26 -4.83
N GLY A 79 -3.36 -11.29 -5.65
CA GLY A 79 -2.79 -12.62 -5.41
C GLY A 79 -2.09 -13.15 -6.64
N GLY A 80 -1.52 -14.36 -6.60
CA GLY A 80 -0.93 -15.01 -7.77
C GLY A 80 -1.98 -15.59 -8.73
N GLN A 81 -3.18 -15.86 -8.24
CA GLN A 81 -4.33 -16.32 -9.03
C GLN A 81 -5.63 -15.98 -8.31
N HIS A 82 -6.76 -16.09 -9.02
CA HIS A 82 -8.09 -16.00 -8.44
C HIS A 82 -9.05 -16.95 -9.18
N THR A 83 -10.28 -17.03 -8.72
CA THR A 83 -11.31 -18.02 -9.12
C THR A 83 -11.41 -18.27 -10.63
N ASN A 84 -11.29 -17.24 -11.45
CA ASN A 84 -11.49 -17.31 -12.90
C ASN A 84 -10.19 -17.19 -13.72
N GLY A 85 -9.04 -17.22 -13.08
CA GLY A 85 -7.80 -17.18 -13.84
C GLY A 85 -6.57 -16.73 -13.08
N ASP A 86 -5.52 -16.63 -13.85
CA ASP A 86 -4.21 -16.16 -13.42
C ASP A 86 -4.22 -14.65 -13.18
N VAL A 87 -3.34 -14.20 -12.32
CA VAL A 87 -3.08 -12.78 -12.06
C VAL A 87 -1.62 -12.51 -12.43
N ASP A 88 -1.35 -11.44 -13.16
CA ASP A 88 0.02 -11.05 -13.52
C ASP A 88 0.68 -10.30 -12.35
N GLU A 89 0.88 -11.00 -11.24
CA GLU A 89 1.48 -10.45 -10.02
C GLU A 89 2.90 -9.91 -10.26
N ALA A 90 3.62 -10.52 -11.20
CA ALA A 90 4.96 -10.07 -11.54
C ALA A 90 4.93 -8.65 -12.16
N THR A 91 3.99 -8.39 -13.07
CA THR A 91 3.79 -7.03 -13.62
C THR A 91 3.25 -6.09 -12.55
N ILE A 92 2.30 -6.51 -11.72
CA ILE A 92 1.76 -5.67 -10.63
C ILE A 92 2.91 -5.17 -9.77
N MET A 93 3.72 -6.07 -9.21
CA MET A 93 4.81 -5.71 -8.31
C MET A 93 5.89 -4.85 -8.97
N SER A 94 6.33 -5.23 -10.18
CA SER A 94 7.39 -4.50 -10.89
C SER A 94 6.92 -3.12 -11.34
N TYR A 95 5.69 -3.02 -11.85
CA TYR A 95 5.16 -1.74 -12.34
C TYR A 95 4.83 -0.79 -11.21
N CYS A 96 4.21 -1.28 -10.13
CA CYS A 96 4.00 -0.49 -8.92
C CYS A 96 5.31 0.08 -8.38
N THR A 97 6.35 -0.74 -8.28
CA THR A 97 7.68 -0.30 -7.84
C THR A 97 8.21 0.82 -8.75
N SER A 98 8.10 0.66 -10.08
CA SER A 98 8.57 1.66 -11.04
C SER A 98 7.81 2.99 -11.00
N LYS A 99 6.54 2.95 -10.64
CA LYS A 99 5.65 4.13 -10.56
C LYS A 99 5.57 4.73 -9.15
N GLY A 100 6.18 4.12 -8.14
CA GLY A 100 6.07 4.55 -6.74
C GLY A 100 4.67 4.33 -6.16
N VAL A 101 3.94 3.34 -6.67
CA VAL A 101 2.63 2.90 -6.18
C VAL A 101 2.82 1.80 -5.16
N GLY A 102 2.13 1.90 -4.03
CA GLY A 102 2.11 0.83 -3.01
C GLY A 102 1.28 -0.35 -3.45
N TYR A 103 1.58 -1.55 -2.92
CA TYR A 103 0.78 -2.75 -3.15
C TYR A 103 0.66 -3.60 -1.89
N LEU A 104 -0.48 -4.26 -1.72
CA LEU A 104 -0.83 -5.12 -0.60
C LEU A 104 -1.25 -6.49 -1.14
N GLY A 105 -0.50 -7.54 -0.82
CA GLY A 105 -0.85 -8.92 -1.22
C GLY A 105 -1.94 -9.50 -0.33
N TRP A 106 -2.90 -10.15 -0.91
CA TRP A 106 -3.95 -10.90 -0.22
C TRP A 106 -3.58 -12.38 -0.12
N SER A 107 -3.71 -12.98 1.04
CA SER A 107 -3.74 -12.46 2.39
C SER A 107 -2.82 -13.31 3.27
N TRP A 108 -2.50 -12.86 4.49
CA TRP A 108 -1.53 -13.56 5.34
C TRP A 108 -1.83 -15.04 5.48
N LYS A 109 -3.03 -15.38 5.96
CA LYS A 109 -3.51 -16.76 6.11
C LYS A 109 -4.99 -16.77 6.51
N GLY A 110 -5.66 -17.90 6.30
CA GLY A 110 -7.01 -18.15 6.78
C GLY A 110 -8.07 -18.05 5.71
N ASN A 111 -7.69 -18.06 4.44
CA ASN A 111 -8.64 -18.25 3.36
C ASN A 111 -9.31 -19.65 3.51
N ASN A 112 -10.53 -19.79 3.00
CA ASN A 112 -11.20 -21.09 2.96
C ASN A 112 -10.43 -22.08 2.07
N SER A 113 -10.81 -23.36 2.09
CA SER A 113 -10.13 -24.42 1.34
C SER A 113 -10.01 -24.13 -0.15
N ASP A 114 -11.05 -23.53 -0.75
CA ASP A 114 -11.13 -23.30 -2.20
C ASP A 114 -10.25 -22.11 -2.64
N MET A 115 -9.86 -21.27 -1.68
CA MET A 115 -9.03 -20.09 -1.89
C MET A 115 -7.69 -20.14 -1.13
N SER A 116 -7.31 -21.29 -0.60
CA SER A 116 -6.08 -21.45 0.19
C SER A 116 -4.80 -21.12 -0.59
N TYR A 117 -4.84 -21.11 -1.90
CA TYR A 117 -3.75 -20.67 -2.77
C TYR A 117 -3.41 -19.18 -2.61
N LEU A 118 -4.31 -18.38 -2.01
CA LEU A 118 -4.07 -16.97 -1.66
C LEU A 118 -3.36 -16.80 -0.31
N ASP A 119 -3.24 -17.85 0.50
CA ASP A 119 -2.50 -17.78 1.76
C ASP A 119 -1.02 -17.50 1.49
N ILE A 120 -0.51 -16.41 2.05
CA ILE A 120 0.91 -16.02 1.99
C ILE A 120 1.74 -16.94 2.88
N ALA A 121 1.22 -17.29 4.04
CA ALA A 121 1.89 -18.14 5.00
C ALA A 121 1.20 -19.50 5.17
N ASN A 122 1.98 -20.57 5.29
CA ASN A 122 1.46 -21.92 5.61
C ASN A 122 1.08 -22.03 7.09
N SER A 123 1.64 -21.17 7.95
CA SER A 123 1.39 -21.12 9.39
C SER A 123 1.17 -19.67 9.85
N TRP A 124 0.38 -19.48 10.91
CA TRP A 124 0.05 -18.15 11.42
C TRP A 124 1.26 -17.36 11.90
N ASP A 125 2.29 -18.03 12.40
CA ASP A 125 3.55 -17.44 12.87
C ASP A 125 4.52 -17.05 11.75
N GLY A 126 4.19 -17.40 10.48
CA GLY A 126 5.02 -17.07 9.33
C GLY A 126 6.31 -17.87 9.21
N SER A 127 6.47 -18.94 9.98
CA SER A 127 7.66 -19.79 9.93
C SER A 127 7.85 -20.49 8.58
N SER A 128 6.78 -20.60 7.79
CA SER A 128 6.79 -21.18 6.45
C SER A 128 5.91 -20.36 5.51
N LEU A 129 6.45 -19.98 4.36
CA LEU A 129 5.72 -19.26 3.32
C LEU A 129 5.20 -20.24 2.25
N SER A 130 4.04 -19.94 1.69
CA SER A 130 3.53 -20.59 0.49
C SER A 130 4.36 -20.19 -0.74
N SER A 131 4.08 -20.78 -1.90
CA SER A 131 4.66 -20.34 -3.18
C SER A 131 4.34 -18.88 -3.45
N TRP A 132 3.07 -18.48 -3.30
CA TRP A 132 2.61 -17.10 -3.41
C TRP A 132 3.35 -16.18 -2.43
N GLY A 133 3.44 -16.58 -1.17
CA GLY A 133 4.16 -15.82 -0.16
C GLY A 133 5.64 -15.63 -0.47
N ASN A 134 6.30 -16.63 -1.04
CA ASN A 134 7.69 -16.51 -1.50
C ASN A 134 7.81 -15.52 -2.66
N THR A 135 6.89 -15.53 -3.62
CA THR A 135 6.86 -14.55 -4.71
C THR A 135 6.68 -13.14 -4.15
N LEU A 136 5.66 -12.92 -3.32
CA LEU A 136 5.36 -11.61 -2.75
C LEU A 136 6.49 -11.04 -1.89
N ILE A 137 7.14 -11.88 -1.08
CA ILE A 137 8.09 -11.40 -0.07
C ILE A 137 9.52 -11.43 -0.59
N ASN A 138 9.95 -12.49 -1.27
CA ASN A 138 11.35 -12.78 -1.54
C ASN A 138 11.79 -12.54 -2.99
N SER A 139 10.86 -12.27 -3.94
CA SER A 139 11.25 -11.97 -5.33
C SER A 139 12.00 -10.64 -5.46
N SER A 140 12.60 -10.40 -6.62
CA SER A 140 13.35 -9.15 -6.91
C SER A 140 12.51 -7.88 -6.80
N ASN A 141 11.20 -7.98 -7.04
CA ASN A 141 10.24 -6.90 -6.85
C ASN A 141 9.37 -7.12 -5.59
N GLY A 142 9.73 -8.09 -4.76
CA GLY A 142 9.02 -8.42 -3.53
C GLY A 142 9.29 -7.44 -2.39
N ILE A 143 8.52 -7.59 -1.32
CA ILE A 143 8.51 -6.67 -0.19
C ILE A 143 9.92 -6.49 0.41
N LYS A 144 10.70 -7.55 0.58
CA LYS A 144 12.06 -7.46 1.13
C LYS A 144 13.02 -6.64 0.27
N ALA A 145 12.87 -6.70 -1.05
CA ALA A 145 13.74 -5.99 -1.98
C ALA A 145 13.35 -4.52 -2.16
N THR A 146 12.06 -4.21 -2.04
CA THR A 146 11.51 -2.90 -2.40
C THR A 146 11.13 -2.03 -1.20
N SER A 147 10.87 -2.62 -0.03
CA SER A 147 10.51 -1.87 1.17
C SER A 147 11.66 -1.02 1.69
N LYS A 148 11.31 0.17 2.18
CA LYS A 148 12.26 1.08 2.83
C LYS A 148 11.69 1.53 4.16
N THR A 149 12.53 1.57 5.18
CA THR A 149 12.15 2.17 6.45
C THR A 149 11.80 3.64 6.24
N CYS A 150 10.63 4.05 6.75
CA CYS A 150 10.23 5.46 6.69
C CYS A 150 11.28 6.33 7.40
N SER A 151 11.64 7.47 6.80
CA SER A 151 12.68 8.36 7.30
C SER A 151 12.47 8.85 8.74
N VAL A 152 11.23 8.96 9.20
CA VAL A 152 10.92 9.30 10.59
C VAL A 152 11.38 8.24 11.60
N TYR A 153 11.58 6.99 11.16
CA TYR A 153 12.09 5.90 11.99
C TYR A 153 13.56 5.59 11.74
N SER A 154 14.17 6.18 10.70
CA SER A 154 15.58 5.95 10.36
C SER A 154 16.55 6.83 11.15
N GLY A 155 16.10 7.41 12.26
CA GLY A 155 16.91 7.92 13.36
C GLY A 155 18.11 8.80 12.98
N SER A 156 17.89 9.88 12.22
CA SER A 156 18.77 11.05 12.27
C SER A 156 18.18 12.05 13.26
N GLY A 157 18.00 11.62 14.50
CA GLY A 157 17.76 12.51 15.62
C GLY A 157 19.05 13.27 15.89
N SER A 158 19.29 14.39 15.21
CA SER A 158 20.21 15.41 15.70
C SER A 158 19.62 15.95 17.01
N SER A 159 20.01 15.34 18.12
CA SER A 159 19.87 15.95 19.42
C SER A 159 20.80 17.16 19.43
N SER A 160 20.27 18.34 19.11
CA SER A 160 20.87 19.60 19.48
C SER A 160 20.81 19.68 21.01
N GLY A 161 21.82 19.12 21.68
CA GLY A 161 22.08 19.29 23.08
C GLY A 161 22.43 20.75 23.30
N GLY A 162 21.48 21.54 23.79
CA GLY A 162 21.72 22.86 24.30
C GLY A 162 22.63 22.74 25.53
N SER A 163 23.92 23.07 25.36
CA SER A 163 24.83 23.30 26.48
C SER A 163 24.39 24.56 27.20
N SER A 164 23.70 24.39 28.32
CA SER A 164 23.50 25.46 29.29
C SER A 164 24.83 25.66 30.03
N SER A 165 25.61 26.65 29.60
CA SER A 165 26.75 27.18 30.38
C SER A 165 26.20 27.86 31.61
N GLY A 166 26.30 27.18 32.76
CA GLY A 166 26.09 27.79 34.07
C GLY A 166 27.24 28.75 34.39
N GLY A 167 26.95 30.02 34.40
CA GLY A 167 27.87 31.06 34.89
C GLY A 167 27.93 30.99 36.40
N SER A 168 29.08 30.62 36.96
CA SER A 168 29.41 30.82 38.35
C SER A 168 29.80 32.28 38.58
N SER A 169 29.01 33.00 39.34
CA SER A 169 29.41 34.29 39.92
C SER A 169 30.01 34.05 41.29
N SER A 170 31.34 34.19 41.37
CA SER A 170 32.08 34.35 42.64
C SER A 170 31.93 35.79 43.12
N GLY A 171 31.27 35.97 44.25
CA GLY A 171 31.29 37.21 45.01
C GLY A 171 32.34 37.13 46.10
N THR A 172 33.26 38.04 46.10
CA THR A 172 34.24 38.32 47.20
C THR A 172 33.81 39.56 47.93
N SER A 173 34.01 39.49 49.28
CA SER A 173 34.05 40.50 50.32
C SER A 173 32.74 40.89 50.93
#